data_9185775734c3103ad5c14b3494e3efa2
#
_entry.id   9185775734c3103ad5c14b3494e3efa2
#
_cell.length_a   1.000
_cell.length_b   1.000
_cell.length_c   1.000
_cell.angle_alpha   90.00
_cell.angle_beta   90.00
_cell.angle_gamma   90.00
#
_symmetry.space_group_name_H-M   'P 1'
#
loop_
_entity.id
_entity.type
_entity.pdbx_description
1 polymer ?
#
loop_
_entity_poly.entity_id
_entity_poly.type
_entity_poly.pdbx_seq_one_letter_code
_entity_poly.pdbx_strand_id
1 'polypeptide(L)'
;MTILTVRNITKRFGGLVAVKSVDMKVKKGSITAVIGPNGAGKTTFFNMVTGVYKPDEGDILLGEEKIAGLKPHDISKHGIARTFQNIRLFNNMTVLENVMVGLHNHLESNLFGILLHLPGVKREEERAQQKAYELLDYVGLAHLLNEEAQNLPYGAQRRLEIARALAAKPQVLLLDEPAAGMNPKETKELTALIYRMREELDITIVLIEHDMKLVMEISEHIIVLDHGGKIAEGRPEDIRSNPKVIEAYLGKSAVLEK
;
A
#
# COMPACT_ATOMS: atom_id res chain seq x y z
N MET A 1 -7.37 13.34 -13.18
CA MET A 1 -6.13 14.01 -12.72
C MET A 1 -5.15 12.92 -12.27
N THR A 2 -3.84 13.02 -12.59
CA THR A 2 -2.81 12.09 -12.14
C THR A 2 -2.33 12.51 -10.74
N ILE A 3 -2.29 11.58 -9.78
CA ILE A 3 -1.85 11.87 -8.41
C ILE A 3 -0.42 11.37 -8.15
N LEU A 4 -0.04 10.22 -8.70
CA LEU A 4 1.31 9.67 -8.57
C LEU A 4 1.90 9.47 -9.96
N THR A 5 3.07 10.04 -10.19
CA THR A 5 3.82 9.90 -11.45
C THR A 5 5.21 9.36 -11.15
N VAL A 6 5.55 8.28 -11.81
CA VAL A 6 6.89 7.69 -11.80
C VAL A 6 7.47 7.82 -13.20
N ARG A 7 8.70 8.33 -13.33
CA ARG A 7 9.36 8.60 -14.61
C ARG A 7 10.72 7.91 -14.65
N ASN A 8 10.87 6.95 -15.53
CA ASN A 8 12.14 6.27 -15.86
C ASN A 8 12.93 5.80 -14.63
N ILE A 9 12.23 5.33 -13.56
CA ILE A 9 12.97 4.92 -12.36
C ILE A 9 13.77 3.66 -12.60
N THR A 10 15.01 3.69 -12.11
CA THR A 10 15.95 2.59 -12.19
C THR A 10 16.57 2.33 -10.83
N LYS A 11 16.74 1.06 -10.46
CA LYS A 11 17.44 0.64 -9.25
C LYS A 11 18.39 -0.51 -9.52
N ARG A 12 19.64 -0.33 -9.10
CA ARG A 12 20.71 -1.32 -9.22
C ARG A 12 21.19 -1.75 -7.83
N PHE A 13 21.52 -3.01 -7.70
CA PHE A 13 22.19 -3.58 -6.54
C PHE A 13 23.44 -4.32 -7.03
N GLY A 14 24.60 -3.69 -6.92
CA GLY A 14 25.82 -4.19 -7.54
C GLY A 14 25.65 -4.34 -9.06
N GLY A 15 25.86 -5.53 -9.58
CA GLY A 15 25.67 -5.84 -11.01
C GLY A 15 24.23 -6.15 -11.44
N LEU A 16 23.29 -6.26 -10.47
CA LEU A 16 21.90 -6.57 -10.76
C LEU A 16 21.06 -5.31 -10.96
N VAL A 17 20.37 -5.19 -12.08
CA VAL A 17 19.36 -4.15 -12.32
C VAL A 17 18.00 -4.71 -11.90
N ALA A 18 17.55 -4.34 -10.68
CA ALA A 18 16.31 -4.86 -10.11
C ALA A 18 15.05 -4.16 -10.65
N VAL A 19 15.17 -2.88 -11.04
CA VAL A 19 14.14 -2.11 -11.75
C VAL A 19 14.83 -1.28 -12.82
N LYS A 20 14.31 -1.31 -14.05
CA LYS A 20 14.95 -0.73 -15.24
C LYS A 20 13.97 0.18 -15.97
N SER A 21 14.20 1.49 -15.87
CA SER A 21 13.47 2.54 -16.63
C SER A 21 11.95 2.38 -16.58
N VAL A 22 11.39 2.18 -15.41
CA VAL A 22 9.93 1.98 -15.25
C VAL A 22 9.22 3.31 -15.13
N ASP A 23 8.19 3.47 -15.95
CA ASP A 23 7.23 4.59 -15.91
C ASP A 23 5.88 4.10 -15.40
N MET A 24 5.21 4.93 -14.58
CA MET A 24 3.85 4.69 -14.09
C MET A 24 3.12 6.01 -13.90
N LYS A 25 1.83 6.03 -14.22
CA LYS A 25 0.92 7.13 -13.89
C LYS A 25 -0.33 6.56 -13.21
N VAL A 26 -0.62 7.04 -12.01
CA VAL A 26 -1.80 6.63 -11.24
C VAL A 26 -2.80 7.79 -11.23
N LYS A 27 -4.04 7.51 -11.61
CA LYS A 27 -5.13 8.50 -11.56
C LYS A 27 -5.63 8.61 -10.11
N LYS A 28 -5.97 9.84 -9.69
CA LYS A 28 -6.60 10.06 -8.39
C LYS A 28 -7.91 9.27 -8.28
N GLY A 29 -8.14 8.65 -7.13
CA GLY A 29 -9.34 7.85 -6.85
C GLY A 29 -9.45 6.56 -7.66
N SER A 30 -8.36 6.06 -8.26
CA SER A 30 -8.34 4.78 -8.98
C SER A 30 -7.67 3.67 -8.17
N ILE A 31 -7.96 2.42 -8.57
CA ILE A 31 -7.24 1.24 -8.10
C ILE A 31 -6.33 0.77 -9.23
N THR A 32 -5.00 0.84 -9.01
CA THR A 32 -3.98 0.40 -9.97
C THR A 32 -3.22 -0.79 -9.41
N ALA A 33 -3.12 -1.88 -10.16
CA ALA A 33 -2.30 -3.03 -9.77
C ALA A 33 -0.93 -3.01 -10.44
N VAL A 34 0.08 -3.47 -9.71
CA VAL A 34 1.42 -3.77 -10.22
C VAL A 34 1.63 -5.27 -10.06
N ILE A 35 1.66 -6.00 -11.17
CA ILE A 35 1.76 -7.45 -11.19
C ILE A 35 3.04 -7.91 -11.90
N GLY A 36 3.32 -9.20 -11.85
CA GLY A 36 4.46 -9.83 -12.52
C GLY A 36 4.95 -11.06 -11.76
N PRO A 37 5.76 -11.90 -12.38
CA PRO A 37 6.31 -13.10 -11.73
C PRO A 37 7.19 -12.76 -10.52
N ASN A 38 7.55 -13.77 -9.75
CA ASN A 38 8.49 -13.61 -8.63
C ASN A 38 9.85 -13.13 -9.17
N GLY A 39 10.44 -12.15 -8.49
CA GLY A 39 11.68 -11.53 -8.94
C GLY A 39 11.53 -10.45 -10.03
N ALA A 40 10.31 -10.12 -10.46
CA ALA A 40 10.05 -9.08 -11.48
C ALA A 40 10.39 -7.64 -11.03
N GLY A 41 10.73 -7.41 -9.75
CA GLY A 41 11.10 -6.10 -9.24
C GLY A 41 9.98 -5.33 -8.53
N LYS A 42 8.79 -5.91 -8.34
CA LYS A 42 7.60 -5.26 -7.73
C LYS A 42 7.88 -4.65 -6.35
N THR A 43 8.41 -5.44 -5.43
CA THR A 43 8.75 -4.97 -4.07
C THR A 43 9.84 -3.90 -4.08
N THR A 44 10.83 -4.01 -4.98
CA THR A 44 11.86 -2.97 -5.17
C THR A 44 11.25 -1.69 -5.68
N PHE A 45 10.31 -1.78 -6.62
CA PHE A 45 9.54 -0.64 -7.12
C PHE A 45 8.77 0.06 -5.99
N PHE A 46 8.01 -0.68 -5.17
CA PHE A 46 7.32 -0.11 -4.00
C PHE A 46 8.28 0.50 -2.98
N ASN A 47 9.42 -0.14 -2.75
CA ASN A 47 10.45 0.38 -1.85
C ASN A 47 11.02 1.73 -2.33
N MET A 48 11.11 1.96 -3.63
CA MET A 48 11.50 3.27 -4.17
C MET A 48 10.38 4.32 -3.98
N VAL A 49 9.13 3.96 -4.26
CA VAL A 49 7.98 4.87 -4.10
C VAL A 49 7.81 5.30 -2.64
N THR A 50 8.15 4.42 -1.69
CA THR A 50 8.02 4.67 -0.25
C THR A 50 9.31 5.14 0.43
N GLY A 51 10.38 5.43 -0.34
CA GLY A 51 11.62 5.99 0.17
C GLY A 51 12.51 5.03 0.96
N VAL A 52 12.19 3.72 0.99
CA VAL A 52 13.05 2.68 1.55
C VAL A 52 14.32 2.56 0.71
N TYR A 53 14.19 2.67 -0.62
CA TYR A 53 15.31 2.77 -1.53
C TYR A 53 15.24 4.08 -2.31
N LYS A 54 16.40 4.76 -2.42
CA LYS A 54 16.56 5.87 -3.34
C LYS A 54 16.71 5.32 -4.76
N PRO A 55 15.95 5.82 -5.76
CA PRO A 55 16.21 5.51 -7.17
C PRO A 55 17.63 5.95 -7.56
N ASP A 56 18.27 5.17 -8.43
CA ASP A 56 19.57 5.54 -9.01
C ASP A 56 19.37 6.51 -10.19
N GLU A 57 18.23 6.36 -10.91
CA GLU A 57 17.82 7.22 -12.01
C GLU A 57 16.31 7.43 -11.98
N GLY A 58 15.85 8.53 -12.60
CA GLY A 58 14.46 8.87 -12.73
C GLY A 58 13.88 9.65 -11.56
N ASP A 59 12.57 9.91 -11.63
CA ASP A 59 11.85 10.73 -10.68
C ASP A 59 10.52 10.11 -10.24
N ILE A 60 10.09 10.47 -9.03
CA ILE A 60 8.77 10.13 -8.48
C ILE A 60 8.14 11.42 -7.98
N LEU A 61 6.91 11.69 -8.45
CA LEU A 61 6.15 12.88 -8.08
C LEU A 61 4.81 12.48 -7.49
N LEU A 62 4.41 13.14 -6.40
CA LEU A 62 3.06 13.12 -5.86
C LEU A 62 2.41 14.47 -6.17
N GLY A 63 1.40 14.47 -7.06
CA GLY A 63 0.96 15.72 -7.69
C GLY A 63 2.09 16.37 -8.48
N GLU A 64 2.48 17.58 -8.05
CA GLU A 64 3.60 18.34 -8.62
C GLU A 64 4.88 18.21 -7.79
N GLU A 65 4.79 17.66 -6.58
CA GLU A 65 5.90 17.58 -5.64
C GLU A 65 6.81 16.38 -5.92
N LYS A 66 8.11 16.62 -6.01
CA LYS A 66 9.12 15.57 -6.17
C LYS A 66 9.40 14.90 -4.83
N ILE A 67 9.12 13.60 -4.75
CA ILE A 67 9.33 12.78 -3.54
C ILE A 67 10.46 11.77 -3.69
N ALA A 68 11.07 11.66 -4.88
CA ALA A 68 12.17 10.73 -5.14
C ALA A 68 13.35 10.94 -4.20
N GLY A 69 13.72 9.90 -3.45
CA GLY A 69 14.85 9.92 -2.52
C GLY A 69 14.58 10.59 -1.18
N LEU A 70 13.35 11.03 -0.90
CA LEU A 70 12.93 11.42 0.45
C LEU A 70 12.92 10.21 1.38
N LYS A 71 13.03 10.45 2.68
CA LYS A 71 12.93 9.39 3.70
C LYS A 71 11.48 8.91 3.87
N PRO A 72 11.25 7.67 4.33
CA PRO A 72 9.89 7.13 4.47
C PRO A 72 8.95 7.98 5.31
N HIS A 73 9.43 8.58 6.40
CA HIS A 73 8.59 9.44 7.25
C HIS A 73 8.18 10.74 6.56
N ASP A 74 9.04 11.30 5.69
CA ASP A 74 8.68 12.49 4.90
C ASP A 74 7.66 12.13 3.83
N ILE A 75 7.84 11.00 3.14
CA ILE A 75 6.86 10.50 2.15
C ILE A 75 5.51 10.24 2.81
N SER A 76 5.48 9.70 4.03
CA SER A 76 4.24 9.53 4.79
C SER A 76 3.55 10.88 5.06
N LYS A 77 4.31 11.93 5.43
CA LYS A 77 3.77 13.29 5.62
C LYS A 77 3.20 13.90 4.33
N HIS A 78 3.74 13.53 3.16
CA HIS A 78 3.20 13.95 1.87
C HIS A 78 1.90 13.18 1.49
N GLY A 79 1.52 12.17 2.26
CA GLY A 79 0.25 11.45 2.07
C GLY A 79 0.37 10.13 1.32
N ILE A 80 1.51 9.45 1.40
CA ILE A 80 1.66 8.07 0.95
C ILE A 80 1.80 7.16 2.16
N ALA A 81 0.90 6.17 2.30
CA ALA A 81 1.04 5.10 3.29
C ALA A 81 1.20 3.74 2.59
N ARG A 82 1.75 2.76 3.31
CA ARG A 82 1.96 1.40 2.81
C ARG A 82 1.68 0.36 3.90
N THR A 83 1.05 -0.75 3.50
CA THR A 83 1.11 -2.01 4.23
C THR A 83 2.29 -2.84 3.74
N PHE A 84 2.68 -3.87 4.47
CA PHE A 84 3.82 -4.71 4.12
C PHE A 84 3.35 -6.13 3.86
N GLN A 85 4.05 -6.87 2.99
CA GLN A 85 3.78 -8.27 2.70
C GLN A 85 3.73 -9.10 3.99
N ASN A 86 4.75 -8.98 4.85
CA ASN A 86 4.72 -9.51 6.21
C ASN A 86 4.11 -8.44 7.13
N ILE A 87 3.02 -8.78 7.79
CA ILE A 87 2.31 -7.90 8.71
C ILE A 87 3.28 -7.34 9.76
N ARG A 88 3.30 -6.01 9.90
CA ARG A 88 4.18 -5.30 10.84
C ARG A 88 3.34 -4.58 11.88
N LEU A 89 2.81 -5.32 12.84
CA LEU A 89 2.10 -4.76 13.98
C LEU A 89 3.02 -4.67 15.20
N PHE A 90 2.67 -3.82 16.13
CA PHE A 90 3.24 -3.81 17.48
C PHE A 90 2.52 -4.89 18.29
N ASN A 91 3.10 -6.07 18.34
CA ASN A 91 2.46 -7.29 18.82
C ASN A 91 1.95 -7.20 20.26
N ASN A 92 2.69 -6.52 21.14
CA ASN A 92 2.38 -6.35 22.58
C ASN A 92 1.53 -5.10 22.86
N MET A 93 1.11 -4.37 21.82
CA MET A 93 0.17 -3.27 21.92
C MET A 93 -1.23 -3.76 21.58
N THR A 94 -2.23 -3.10 22.17
CA THR A 94 -3.63 -3.33 21.83
C THR A 94 -3.94 -2.91 20.39
N VAL A 95 -5.07 -3.37 19.90
CA VAL A 95 -5.62 -2.99 18.59
C VAL A 95 -5.79 -1.47 18.49
N LEU A 96 -6.30 -0.85 19.56
CA LEU A 96 -6.47 0.61 19.62
C LEU A 96 -5.12 1.35 19.56
N GLU A 97 -4.15 0.94 20.39
CA GLU A 97 -2.82 1.56 20.44
C GLU A 97 -2.09 1.44 19.11
N ASN A 98 -2.20 0.31 18.39
CA ASN A 98 -1.63 0.14 17.06
C ASN A 98 -2.13 1.21 16.08
N VAL A 99 -3.44 1.54 16.09
CA VAL A 99 -4.00 2.59 15.22
C VAL A 99 -3.56 3.97 15.69
N MET A 100 -3.51 4.21 17.02
CA MET A 100 -3.04 5.48 17.58
C MET A 100 -1.60 5.81 17.18
N VAL A 101 -0.71 4.82 17.07
CA VAL A 101 0.64 5.04 16.51
C VAL A 101 0.58 5.60 15.09
N GLY A 102 -0.38 5.17 14.26
CA GLY A 102 -0.57 5.72 12.91
C GLY A 102 -1.00 7.19 12.89
N LEU A 103 -1.66 7.67 13.94
CA LEU A 103 -2.08 9.07 14.09
C LEU A 103 -0.94 10.00 14.52
N HIS A 104 0.21 9.48 14.94
CA HIS A 104 1.29 10.29 15.53
C HIS A 104 1.76 11.45 14.63
N ASN A 105 1.76 11.25 13.31
CA ASN A 105 2.13 12.31 12.37
C ASN A 105 1.19 13.53 12.38
N HIS A 106 0.02 13.43 13.02
CA HIS A 106 -0.99 14.47 13.11
C HIS A 106 -1.19 15.01 14.53
N LEU A 107 -0.35 14.57 15.49
CA LEU A 107 -0.37 15.08 16.85
C LEU A 107 0.57 16.28 16.94
N GLU A 108 0.11 17.37 17.54
CA GLU A 108 0.86 18.62 17.71
C GLU A 108 1.56 18.70 19.07
N SER A 109 1.24 17.79 20.00
CA SER A 109 1.79 17.80 21.36
C SER A 109 3.30 17.61 21.35
N ASN A 110 3.99 18.58 21.96
CA ASN A 110 5.44 18.52 22.17
C ASN A 110 5.77 17.79 23.50
N LEU A 111 7.03 17.38 23.66
CA LEU A 111 7.53 16.68 24.85
C LEU A 111 7.26 17.47 26.16
N PHE A 112 7.34 18.80 26.13
CA PHE A 112 7.06 19.64 27.28
C PHE A 112 5.59 19.62 27.70
N GLY A 113 4.66 19.61 26.71
CA GLY A 113 3.22 19.52 27.00
C GLY A 113 2.85 18.18 27.63
N ILE A 114 3.45 17.09 27.14
CA ILE A 114 3.25 15.73 27.67
C ILE A 114 3.80 15.63 29.11
N LEU A 115 5.03 16.11 29.34
CA LEU A 115 5.69 16.05 30.66
C LEU A 115 4.92 16.85 31.74
N LEU A 116 4.31 17.98 31.36
CA LEU A 116 3.55 18.83 32.25
C LEU A 116 2.06 18.48 32.37
N HIS A 117 1.62 17.40 31.73
CA HIS A 117 0.20 16.93 31.73
C HIS A 117 -0.78 18.07 31.42
N LEU A 118 -0.44 18.92 30.44
CA LEU A 118 -1.28 20.07 30.12
C LEU A 118 -2.68 19.64 29.65
N PRO A 119 -3.74 20.39 29.98
CA PRO A 119 -5.11 20.04 29.58
C PRO A 119 -5.30 19.88 28.07
N GLY A 120 -4.47 20.54 27.26
CA GLY A 120 -4.43 20.39 25.81
C GLY A 120 -4.03 18.98 25.35
N VAL A 121 -3.05 18.38 26.00
CA VAL A 121 -2.54 17.03 25.69
C VAL A 121 -3.65 15.99 25.92
N LYS A 122 -4.36 16.07 27.04
CA LYS A 122 -5.46 15.16 27.35
C LYS A 122 -6.57 15.20 26.31
N ARG A 123 -6.95 16.42 25.87
CA ARG A 123 -7.96 16.57 24.81
C ARG A 123 -7.48 16.04 23.46
N GLU A 124 -6.21 16.18 23.15
CA GLU A 124 -5.60 15.64 21.92
C GLU A 124 -5.59 14.12 21.96
N GLU A 125 -5.23 13.52 23.09
CA GLU A 125 -5.27 12.07 23.31
C GLU A 125 -6.70 11.50 23.19
N GLU A 126 -7.68 12.13 23.82
CA GLU A 126 -9.11 11.77 23.70
C GLU A 126 -9.57 11.82 22.22
N ARG A 127 -9.16 12.86 21.48
CA ARG A 127 -9.45 12.97 20.03
C ARG A 127 -8.75 11.88 19.21
N ALA A 128 -7.52 11.54 19.55
CA ALA A 128 -6.77 10.48 18.89
C ALA A 128 -7.43 9.11 19.14
N GLN A 129 -7.84 8.83 20.37
CA GLN A 129 -8.58 7.62 20.72
C GLN A 129 -9.91 7.51 19.96
N GLN A 130 -10.68 8.61 19.90
CA GLN A 130 -11.93 8.64 19.16
C GLN A 130 -11.71 8.36 17.65
N LYS A 131 -10.72 9.00 17.03
CA LYS A 131 -10.37 8.74 15.62
C LYS A 131 -9.90 7.31 15.40
N ALA A 132 -9.09 6.76 16.31
CA ALA A 132 -8.65 5.38 16.23
C ALA A 132 -9.83 4.41 16.32
N TYR A 133 -10.79 4.68 17.21
CA TYR A 133 -12.03 3.91 17.33
C TYR A 133 -12.84 3.95 16.01
N GLU A 134 -13.03 5.11 15.42
CA GLU A 134 -13.75 5.28 14.15
C GLU A 134 -13.10 4.47 13.00
N LEU A 135 -11.77 4.46 12.95
CA LEU A 135 -11.03 3.65 11.97
C LEU A 135 -11.16 2.15 12.24
N LEU A 136 -11.15 1.74 13.52
CA LEU A 136 -11.38 0.35 13.90
C LEU A 136 -12.79 -0.11 13.58
N ASP A 137 -13.80 0.74 13.81
CA ASP A 137 -15.18 0.46 13.42
C ASP A 137 -15.30 0.33 11.89
N TYR A 138 -14.66 1.23 11.16
CA TYR A 138 -14.60 1.21 9.70
C TYR A 138 -14.05 -0.10 9.12
N VAL A 139 -13.00 -0.67 9.73
CA VAL A 139 -12.43 -1.95 9.30
C VAL A 139 -13.06 -3.18 10.01
N GLY A 140 -14.09 -2.97 10.86
CA GLY A 140 -14.83 -4.02 11.57
C GLY A 140 -14.08 -4.65 12.74
N LEU A 141 -13.21 -3.88 13.42
CA LEU A 141 -12.39 -4.34 14.56
C LEU A 141 -12.70 -3.63 15.88
N ALA A 142 -13.71 -2.75 15.95
CA ALA A 142 -14.03 -1.99 17.16
C ALA A 142 -14.30 -2.88 18.38
N HIS A 143 -14.89 -4.06 18.20
CA HIS A 143 -15.17 -5.03 19.26
C HIS A 143 -13.91 -5.70 19.85
N LEU A 144 -12.74 -5.55 19.21
CA LEU A 144 -11.45 -6.11 19.63
C LEU A 144 -10.45 -5.04 20.11
N LEU A 145 -10.91 -3.80 20.34
CA LEU A 145 -10.04 -2.64 20.58
C LEU A 145 -9.04 -2.82 21.74
N ASN A 146 -9.38 -3.61 22.77
CA ASN A 146 -8.54 -3.88 23.94
C ASN A 146 -7.70 -5.17 23.82
N GLU A 147 -7.90 -5.96 22.76
CA GLU A 147 -7.11 -7.17 22.52
C GLU A 147 -5.69 -6.81 22.07
N GLU A 148 -4.70 -7.59 22.48
CA GLU A 148 -3.36 -7.46 21.94
C GLU A 148 -3.31 -7.91 20.48
N ALA A 149 -2.59 -7.17 19.63
CA ALA A 149 -2.51 -7.43 18.20
C ALA A 149 -2.04 -8.84 17.84
N GLN A 150 -1.14 -9.43 18.65
CA GLN A 150 -0.67 -10.82 18.47
C GLN A 150 -1.75 -11.88 18.62
N ASN A 151 -2.81 -11.62 19.35
CA ASN A 151 -3.89 -12.55 19.61
C ASN A 151 -4.95 -12.57 18.50
N LEU A 152 -4.87 -11.65 17.55
CA LEU A 152 -5.82 -11.56 16.45
C LEU A 152 -5.64 -12.68 15.42
N PRO A 153 -6.72 -13.22 14.84
CA PRO A 153 -6.64 -14.01 13.62
C PRO A 153 -5.96 -13.22 12.48
N TYR A 154 -5.31 -13.94 11.55
CA TYR A 154 -4.49 -13.33 10.48
C TYR A 154 -5.25 -12.26 9.68
N GLY A 155 -6.48 -12.54 9.23
CA GLY A 155 -7.30 -11.57 8.50
C GLY A 155 -7.63 -10.31 9.32
N ALA A 156 -7.79 -10.42 10.66
CA ALA A 156 -7.98 -9.28 11.54
C ALA A 156 -6.68 -8.47 11.70
N GLN A 157 -5.52 -9.13 11.80
CA GLN A 157 -4.22 -8.45 11.82
C GLN A 157 -4.00 -7.64 10.55
N ARG A 158 -4.36 -8.17 9.38
CA ARG A 158 -4.25 -7.44 8.11
C ARG A 158 -5.17 -6.23 8.08
N ARG A 159 -6.43 -6.35 8.54
CA ARG A 159 -7.34 -5.20 8.66
C ARG A 159 -6.83 -4.16 9.66
N LEU A 160 -6.20 -4.58 10.75
CA LEU A 160 -5.57 -3.65 11.70
C LEU A 160 -4.39 -2.90 11.08
N GLU A 161 -3.55 -3.57 10.27
CA GLU A 161 -2.46 -2.93 9.54
C GLU A 161 -2.99 -1.86 8.56
N ILE A 162 -4.09 -2.16 7.87
CA ILE A 162 -4.78 -1.20 7.00
C ILE A 162 -5.32 -0.03 7.82
N ALA A 163 -5.99 -0.27 8.94
CA ALA A 163 -6.51 0.79 9.81
C ALA A 163 -5.40 1.73 10.30
N ARG A 164 -4.25 1.18 10.69
CA ARG A 164 -3.07 1.96 11.07
C ARG A 164 -2.52 2.78 9.89
N ALA A 165 -2.51 2.23 8.68
CA ALA A 165 -2.09 2.97 7.49
C ALA A 165 -3.07 4.11 7.15
N LEU A 166 -4.39 3.89 7.30
CA LEU A 166 -5.44 4.91 7.13
C LEU A 166 -5.33 6.04 8.16
N ALA A 167 -4.86 5.75 9.36
CA ALA A 167 -4.65 6.75 10.41
C ALA A 167 -3.68 7.86 9.98
N ALA A 168 -2.73 7.57 9.08
CA ALA A 168 -1.87 8.58 8.48
C ALA A 168 -2.57 9.48 7.45
N LYS A 169 -3.89 9.31 7.21
CA LYS A 169 -4.71 10.04 6.23
C LYS A 169 -4.07 10.10 4.84
N PRO A 170 -3.74 8.96 4.23
CA PRO A 170 -3.03 8.95 2.97
C PRO A 170 -3.93 9.40 1.82
N GLN A 171 -3.33 10.09 0.83
CA GLN A 171 -3.94 10.32 -0.49
C GLN A 171 -3.70 9.10 -1.41
N VAL A 172 -2.57 8.38 -1.18
CA VAL A 172 -2.20 7.17 -1.90
C VAL A 172 -1.86 6.08 -0.88
N LEU A 173 -2.56 4.95 -0.96
CA LEU A 173 -2.32 3.77 -0.14
C LEU A 173 -1.72 2.66 -1.01
N LEU A 174 -0.52 2.21 -0.64
CA LEU A 174 0.14 1.08 -1.27
C LEU A 174 -0.15 -0.20 -0.46
N LEU A 175 -0.74 -1.19 -1.11
CA LEU A 175 -1.05 -2.50 -0.52
C LEU A 175 -0.12 -3.56 -1.12
N ASP A 176 0.70 -4.18 -0.29
CA ASP A 176 1.70 -5.18 -0.70
C ASP A 176 1.19 -6.59 -0.37
N GLU A 177 0.69 -7.30 -1.38
CA GLU A 177 0.07 -8.63 -1.29
C GLU A 177 -0.97 -8.72 -0.15
N PRO A 178 -1.99 -7.85 -0.15
CA PRO A 178 -2.91 -7.74 0.99
C PRO A 178 -3.76 -9.00 1.22
N ALA A 179 -4.01 -9.82 0.20
CA ALA A 179 -4.79 -11.06 0.31
C ALA A 179 -3.95 -12.31 0.58
N ALA A 180 -2.60 -12.19 0.63
CA ALA A 180 -1.74 -13.35 0.85
C ALA A 180 -2.08 -14.08 2.16
N GLY A 181 -2.27 -15.39 2.09
CA GLY A 181 -2.60 -16.23 3.26
C GLY A 181 -4.05 -16.16 3.75
N MET A 182 -4.91 -15.42 3.07
CA MET A 182 -6.34 -15.33 3.39
C MET A 182 -7.15 -16.46 2.76
N ASN A 183 -8.20 -16.88 3.45
CA ASN A 183 -9.21 -17.76 2.87
C ASN A 183 -10.16 -16.98 1.92
N PRO A 184 -10.96 -17.65 1.06
CA PRO A 184 -11.81 -16.97 0.08
C PRO A 184 -12.84 -15.99 0.69
N LYS A 185 -13.32 -16.23 1.91
CA LYS A 185 -14.23 -15.34 2.61
C LYS A 185 -13.51 -14.06 3.03
N GLU A 186 -12.35 -14.19 3.66
CA GLU A 186 -11.50 -13.06 4.07
C GLU A 186 -11.06 -12.23 2.88
N THR A 187 -10.68 -12.87 1.75
CA THR A 187 -10.34 -12.18 0.50
C THR A 187 -11.51 -11.33 0.00
N LYS A 188 -12.74 -11.88 0.02
CA LYS A 188 -13.93 -11.13 -0.39
C LYS A 188 -14.23 -9.94 0.53
N GLU A 189 -14.08 -10.12 1.85
CA GLU A 189 -14.23 -9.03 2.83
C GLU A 189 -13.18 -7.94 2.63
N LEU A 190 -11.93 -8.32 2.36
CA LEU A 190 -10.85 -7.40 2.03
C LEU A 190 -11.13 -6.64 0.72
N THR A 191 -11.57 -7.34 -0.32
CA THR A 191 -11.97 -6.74 -1.60
C THR A 191 -13.02 -5.65 -1.39
N ALA A 192 -14.08 -5.95 -0.63
CA ALA A 192 -15.12 -5.00 -0.29
C ALA A 192 -14.55 -3.78 0.48
N LEU A 193 -13.62 -4.01 1.42
CA LEU A 193 -12.96 -2.94 2.17
C LEU A 193 -12.12 -2.05 1.25
N ILE A 194 -11.39 -2.62 0.27
CA ILE A 194 -10.60 -1.87 -0.71
C ILE A 194 -11.51 -0.95 -1.55
N TYR A 195 -12.64 -1.43 -2.03
CA TYR A 195 -13.62 -0.61 -2.74
C TYR A 195 -14.16 0.52 -1.87
N ARG A 196 -14.55 0.23 -0.63
CA ARG A 196 -15.06 1.24 0.31
C ARG A 196 -14.02 2.33 0.57
N MET A 197 -12.76 1.98 0.81
CA MET A 197 -11.68 2.96 1.01
C MET A 197 -11.54 3.89 -0.20
N ARG A 198 -11.64 3.37 -1.42
CA ARG A 198 -11.60 4.18 -2.63
C ARG A 198 -12.80 5.11 -2.73
N GLU A 199 -14.02 4.62 -2.49
CA GLU A 199 -15.26 5.35 -2.72
C GLU A 199 -15.61 6.33 -1.59
N GLU A 200 -15.47 5.90 -0.34
CA GLU A 200 -15.90 6.67 0.82
C GLU A 200 -14.82 7.62 1.33
N LEU A 201 -13.53 7.26 1.18
CA LEU A 201 -12.40 8.05 1.69
C LEU A 201 -11.61 8.78 0.59
N ASP A 202 -12.02 8.68 -0.69
CA ASP A 202 -11.33 9.27 -1.88
C ASP A 202 -9.84 8.88 -1.95
N ILE A 203 -9.48 7.67 -1.47
CA ILE A 203 -8.11 7.19 -1.43
C ILE A 203 -7.76 6.55 -2.78
N THR A 204 -6.61 6.92 -3.33
CA THR A 204 -6.02 6.24 -4.48
C THR A 204 -5.27 5.01 -4.01
N ILE A 205 -5.51 3.86 -4.63
CA ILE A 205 -4.92 2.59 -4.21
C ILE A 205 -3.97 2.07 -5.28
N VAL A 206 -2.77 1.70 -4.87
CA VAL A 206 -1.82 0.95 -5.70
C VAL A 206 -1.53 -0.36 -4.99
N LEU A 207 -1.74 -1.49 -5.66
CA LEU A 207 -1.54 -2.78 -5.02
C LEU A 207 -0.55 -3.64 -5.81
N ILE A 208 0.24 -4.43 -5.08
CA ILE A 208 0.94 -5.59 -5.61
C ILE A 208 0.11 -6.81 -5.25
N GLU A 209 -0.20 -7.64 -6.21
CA GLU A 209 -0.89 -8.92 -6.00
C GLU A 209 -0.43 -9.97 -7.01
N HIS A 210 -0.58 -11.22 -6.63
CA HIS A 210 -0.34 -12.37 -7.48
C HIS A 210 -1.61 -13.21 -7.71
N ASP A 211 -2.69 -12.95 -6.95
CA ASP A 211 -4.02 -13.49 -7.24
C ASP A 211 -4.64 -12.73 -8.41
N MET A 212 -4.51 -13.33 -9.61
CA MET A 212 -5.01 -12.71 -10.85
C MET A 212 -6.53 -12.52 -10.82
N LYS A 213 -7.29 -13.33 -10.08
CA LYS A 213 -8.73 -13.17 -9.97
C LYS A 213 -9.07 -11.89 -9.23
N LEU A 214 -8.43 -11.67 -8.08
CA LEU A 214 -8.57 -10.45 -7.30
C LEU A 214 -8.15 -9.22 -8.14
N VAL A 215 -6.97 -9.27 -8.77
CA VAL A 215 -6.44 -8.19 -9.61
C VAL A 215 -7.43 -7.79 -10.71
N MET A 216 -7.93 -8.77 -11.46
CA MET A 216 -8.87 -8.51 -12.56
C MET A 216 -10.23 -7.99 -12.08
N GLU A 217 -10.64 -8.34 -10.86
CA GLU A 217 -11.90 -7.88 -10.27
C GLU A 217 -11.83 -6.41 -9.84
N ILE A 218 -10.74 -6.01 -9.14
CA ILE A 218 -10.72 -4.69 -8.46
C ILE A 218 -9.98 -3.59 -9.20
N SER A 219 -9.09 -3.93 -10.14
CA SER A 219 -8.22 -2.93 -10.75
C SER A 219 -8.85 -2.26 -11.97
N GLU A 220 -8.68 -0.96 -12.07
CA GLU A 220 -9.05 -0.18 -13.26
C GLU A 220 -7.89 -0.11 -14.26
N HIS A 221 -6.66 -0.25 -13.76
CA HIS A 221 -5.44 -0.21 -14.55
C HIS A 221 -4.42 -1.17 -13.98
N ILE A 222 -3.71 -1.88 -14.84
CA ILE A 222 -2.71 -2.87 -14.45
C ILE A 222 -1.39 -2.56 -15.14
N ILE A 223 -0.30 -2.63 -14.39
CA ILE A 223 1.07 -2.54 -14.88
C ILE A 223 1.75 -3.87 -14.64
N VAL A 224 2.36 -4.41 -15.68
CA VAL A 224 3.03 -5.70 -15.61
C VAL A 224 4.53 -5.51 -15.69
N LEU A 225 5.22 -5.97 -14.65
CA LEU A 225 6.67 -5.99 -14.59
C LEU A 225 7.20 -7.40 -14.87
N ASP A 226 8.31 -7.49 -15.59
CA ASP A 226 9.09 -8.71 -15.75
C ASP A 226 10.57 -8.34 -15.87
N HIS A 227 11.46 -9.11 -15.20
CA HIS A 227 12.90 -8.87 -15.16
C HIS A 227 13.29 -7.39 -14.94
N GLY A 228 12.57 -6.71 -14.04
CA GLY A 228 12.78 -5.30 -13.68
C GLY A 228 12.21 -4.28 -14.66
N GLY A 229 11.72 -4.67 -15.82
CA GLY A 229 11.13 -3.79 -16.83
C GLY A 229 9.62 -3.88 -16.89
N LYS A 230 8.96 -2.81 -17.39
CA LYS A 230 7.54 -2.83 -17.72
C LYS A 230 7.32 -3.50 -19.07
N ILE A 231 6.59 -4.61 -19.10
CA ILE A 231 6.30 -5.36 -20.34
C ILE A 231 4.92 -5.05 -20.92
N ALA A 232 3.96 -4.63 -20.09
CA ALA A 232 2.63 -4.25 -20.51
C ALA A 232 1.99 -3.28 -19.51
N GLU A 233 1.01 -2.49 -19.95
CA GLU A 233 0.08 -1.74 -19.12
C GLU A 233 -1.25 -1.57 -19.85
N GLY A 234 -2.36 -1.52 -19.13
CA GLY A 234 -3.68 -1.37 -19.71
C GLY A 234 -4.80 -1.72 -18.72
N ARG A 235 -6.01 -1.89 -19.26
CA ARG A 235 -7.16 -2.39 -18.51
C ARG A 235 -7.03 -3.89 -18.28
N PRO A 236 -7.77 -4.45 -17.29
CA PRO A 236 -7.75 -5.89 -17.02
C PRO A 236 -7.97 -6.77 -18.27
N GLU A 237 -8.90 -6.39 -19.14
CA GLU A 237 -9.21 -7.13 -20.37
C GLU A 237 -8.01 -7.18 -21.33
N ASP A 238 -7.30 -6.06 -21.48
CA ASP A 238 -6.13 -5.93 -22.35
C ASP A 238 -4.96 -6.78 -21.82
N ILE A 239 -4.77 -6.76 -20.51
CA ILE A 239 -3.70 -7.51 -19.84
C ILE A 239 -3.94 -9.01 -19.89
N ARG A 240 -5.19 -9.45 -19.70
CA ARG A 240 -5.58 -10.87 -19.73
C ARG A 240 -5.24 -11.56 -21.04
N SER A 241 -5.37 -10.84 -22.15
CA SER A 241 -5.13 -11.39 -23.51
C SER A 241 -3.76 -11.06 -24.07
N ASN A 242 -2.91 -10.35 -23.31
CA ASN A 242 -1.61 -9.90 -23.80
C ASN A 242 -0.59 -11.06 -23.90
N PRO A 243 -0.07 -11.37 -25.10
CA PRO A 243 0.86 -12.51 -25.28
C PRO A 243 2.13 -12.41 -24.44
N LYS A 244 2.68 -11.19 -24.25
CA LYS A 244 3.88 -10.97 -23.42
C LYS A 244 3.61 -11.28 -21.95
N VAL A 245 2.42 -10.96 -21.48
CA VAL A 245 2.00 -11.27 -20.10
C VAL A 245 1.82 -12.76 -19.91
N ILE A 246 1.15 -13.42 -20.86
CA ILE A 246 0.97 -14.88 -20.85
C ILE A 246 2.33 -15.58 -20.84
N GLU A 247 3.26 -15.16 -21.72
CA GLU A 247 4.62 -15.70 -21.77
C GLU A 247 5.38 -15.53 -20.46
N ALA A 248 5.28 -14.35 -19.81
CA ALA A 248 5.97 -14.07 -18.55
C ALA A 248 5.50 -14.97 -17.39
N TYR A 249 4.23 -15.39 -17.38
CA TYR A 249 3.68 -16.24 -16.32
C TYR A 249 3.75 -17.74 -16.60
N LEU A 250 3.56 -18.16 -17.86
CA LEU A 250 3.47 -19.57 -18.24
C LEU A 250 4.72 -20.09 -18.98
N GLY A 251 5.65 -19.20 -19.32
CA GLY A 251 6.83 -19.52 -20.12
C GLY A 251 6.54 -19.60 -21.62
N LYS A 252 7.59 -19.66 -22.42
CA LYS A 252 7.53 -19.64 -23.90
C LYS A 252 6.72 -20.77 -24.53
N SER A 253 6.65 -21.92 -23.87
CA SER A 253 5.94 -23.11 -24.39
C SER A 253 4.42 -22.92 -24.49
N ALA A 254 3.84 -22.10 -23.63
CA ALA A 254 2.36 -21.91 -23.57
C ALA A 254 1.82 -20.95 -24.66
N VAL A 255 2.69 -20.22 -25.34
CA VAL A 255 2.31 -19.29 -26.43
C VAL A 255 2.23 -20.01 -27.78
N LEU A 256 2.92 -21.16 -27.92
CA LEU A 256 3.01 -21.92 -29.17
C LEU A 256 1.87 -22.95 -29.37
N GLU A 257 1.01 -23.16 -28.35
CA GLU A 257 -0.09 -24.13 -28.42
C GLU A 257 -1.47 -23.48 -28.74
N LYS A 258 -1.49 -22.26 -29.23
CA LYS A 258 -2.67 -21.56 -29.78
C LYS A 258 -2.40 -21.15 -31.22
#